data_09230b3b17973ed90e26950d6bd8409b
#
_entry.id   09230b3b17973ed90e26950d6bd8409b
#
_cell.length_a   1.000
_cell.length_b   1.000
_cell.length_c   1.000
_cell.angle_alpha   90.00
_cell.angle_beta   90.00
_cell.angle_gamma   90.00
#
_symmetry.space_group_name_H-M   'P 1'
#
loop_
_entity.id
_entity.type
_entity.pdbx_description
1 polymer ?
#
loop_
_entity_poly.entity_id
_entity_poly.type
_entity_poly.pdbx_seq_one_letter_code
_entity_poly.pdbx_strand_id
1 'polypeptide(L)'
;MTLNDGIGDTIRVTLLKFQDPATPASRRNAPPAGEYLAEVLIKVTGVSGTYQFVANTAVAVVGSDKQAYAAGSERLLGCTDFDSGELTVTPGHSVTGCVAVEIKKGVSAAKIEYDSGYIGSTGVWIP
;
A
#
# COMPACT_ATOMS: atom_id res chain seq x y z
N MET A 1 11.38 6.72 2.61
CA MET A 1 11.35 7.60 1.44
C MET A 1 10.49 8.82 1.73
N THR A 2 10.99 9.99 1.45
CA THR A 2 10.27 11.24 1.74
C THR A 2 9.48 11.66 0.51
N LEU A 3 8.19 11.89 0.69
CA LEU A 3 7.26 12.24 -0.39
C LEU A 3 6.51 13.52 -0.02
N ASN A 4 6.11 14.26 -1.06
CA ASN A 4 5.28 15.46 -0.93
C ASN A 4 3.97 15.23 -1.69
N ASP A 5 2.84 15.62 -1.09
CA ASP A 5 1.52 15.41 -1.71
C ASP A 5 1.17 16.47 -2.78
N GLY A 6 2.03 17.46 -2.99
CA GLY A 6 1.83 18.52 -3.96
C GLY A 6 0.97 19.67 -3.47
N ILE A 7 0.42 19.60 -2.26
CA ILE A 7 -0.42 20.65 -1.66
C ILE A 7 0.08 21.13 -0.30
N GLY A 8 1.35 20.88 0.00
CA GLY A 8 2.02 21.43 1.19
C GLY A 8 2.30 20.42 2.30
N ASP A 9 1.91 19.16 2.16
CA ASP A 9 2.16 18.15 3.18
C ASP A 9 3.34 17.26 2.76
N THR A 10 4.22 16.98 3.70
CA THR A 10 5.38 16.09 3.49
C THR A 10 5.28 14.90 4.44
N ILE A 11 5.53 13.72 3.91
CA ILE A 11 5.50 12.46 4.64
C ILE A 11 6.76 11.65 4.38
N ARG A 12 7.04 10.71 5.28
CA ARG A 12 8.01 9.64 5.05
C ARG A 12 7.27 8.32 4.99
N VAL A 13 7.44 7.59 3.91
CA VAL A 13 6.87 6.25 3.74
C VAL A 13 7.98 5.22 3.82
N THR A 14 7.79 4.21 4.67
CA THR A 14 8.72 3.11 4.84
C THR A 14 8.01 1.82 4.48
N LEU A 15 8.54 1.09 3.53
CA LEU A 15 8.10 -0.28 3.24
C LEU A 15 8.72 -1.19 4.31
N LEU A 16 7.89 -1.74 5.20
CA LEU A 16 8.34 -2.60 6.28
C LEU A 16 8.42 -4.06 5.84
N LYS A 17 7.49 -4.48 4.97
CA LYS A 17 7.41 -5.87 4.50
C LYS A 17 6.66 -5.92 3.18
N PHE A 18 7.13 -6.77 2.29
CA PHE A 18 6.41 -7.22 1.12
C PHE A 18 6.38 -8.74 1.11
N GLN A 19 5.19 -9.33 1.10
CA GLN A 19 5.03 -10.79 1.06
C GLN A 19 4.19 -11.18 -0.16
N ASP A 20 4.74 -12.05 -0.97
CA ASP A 20 4.17 -12.51 -2.22
C ASP A 20 4.41 -14.03 -2.37
N PRO A 21 3.37 -14.87 -2.32
CA PRO A 21 1.98 -14.54 -2.03
C PRO A 21 1.72 -14.31 -0.54
N ALA A 22 0.66 -13.57 -0.24
CA ALA A 22 0.19 -13.37 1.12
C ALA A 22 -0.93 -14.35 1.47
N THR A 23 -1.10 -14.61 2.77
CA THR A 23 -2.13 -15.50 3.28
C THR A 23 -3.36 -14.70 3.67
N PRO A 24 -4.55 -15.01 3.12
CA PRO A 24 -5.80 -14.41 3.57
C PRO A 24 -6.08 -14.73 5.04
N ALA A 25 -6.71 -13.81 5.76
CA ALA A 25 -7.07 -14.00 7.16
C ALA A 25 -8.09 -15.12 7.37
N SER A 26 -8.95 -15.34 6.38
CA SER A 26 -10.00 -16.37 6.42
C SER A 26 -10.48 -16.68 5.00
N ARG A 27 -11.37 -17.66 4.85
CA ARG A 27 -11.99 -17.98 3.56
C ARG A 27 -12.76 -16.80 2.95
N ARG A 28 -13.34 -15.94 3.79
CA ARG A 28 -14.04 -14.72 3.36
C ARG A 28 -13.11 -13.73 2.65
N ASN A 29 -11.83 -13.80 2.97
CA ASN A 29 -10.81 -12.91 2.45
C ASN A 29 -10.01 -13.54 1.31
N ALA A 30 -10.49 -14.63 0.74
CA ALA A 30 -9.87 -15.22 -0.43
C ALA A 30 -9.93 -14.25 -1.61
N PRO A 31 -8.87 -14.21 -2.45
CA PRO A 31 -8.88 -13.34 -3.64
C PRO A 31 -9.91 -13.85 -4.67
N PRO A 32 -10.32 -12.99 -5.61
CA PRO A 32 -11.13 -13.43 -6.74
C PRO A 32 -10.49 -14.57 -7.52
N ALA A 33 -11.30 -15.37 -8.21
CA ALA A 33 -10.79 -16.46 -9.04
C ALA A 33 -9.79 -15.93 -10.08
N GLY A 34 -8.66 -16.62 -10.23
CA GLY A 34 -7.59 -16.22 -11.14
C GLY A 34 -6.63 -15.17 -10.60
N GLU A 35 -6.76 -14.79 -9.34
CA GLU A 35 -5.90 -13.84 -8.66
C GLU A 35 -5.30 -14.43 -7.38
N TYR A 36 -4.24 -13.80 -6.89
CA TYR A 36 -3.65 -14.08 -5.59
C TYR A 36 -3.37 -12.76 -4.87
N LEU A 37 -3.12 -12.82 -3.56
CA LEU A 37 -2.87 -11.64 -2.75
C LEU A 37 -1.38 -11.46 -2.50
N ALA A 38 -0.95 -10.21 -2.52
CA ALA A 38 0.34 -9.78 -2.00
C ALA A 38 0.12 -8.83 -0.81
N GLU A 39 1.02 -8.88 0.16
CA GLU A 39 0.98 -8.01 1.34
C GLU A 39 1.97 -6.87 1.18
N VAL A 40 1.49 -5.65 1.36
CA VAL A 40 2.33 -4.45 1.45
C VAL A 40 2.12 -3.87 2.85
N LEU A 41 3.11 -3.99 3.71
CA LEU A 41 3.11 -3.41 5.06
C LEU A 41 3.93 -2.13 5.04
N ILE A 42 3.28 -1.01 5.28
CA ILE A 42 3.92 0.31 5.25
C ILE A 42 3.70 1.07 6.55
N LYS A 43 4.66 1.94 6.84
CA LYS A 43 4.59 2.94 7.89
C LYS A 43 4.65 4.32 7.25
N VAL A 44 3.67 5.16 7.55
CA VAL A 44 3.64 6.54 7.08
C VAL A 44 3.84 7.47 8.27
N THR A 45 4.83 8.33 8.18
CA THR A 45 5.18 9.30 9.23
C THR A 45 5.00 10.71 8.69
N GLY A 46 4.30 11.57 9.44
CA GLY A 46 4.18 12.98 9.10
C GLY A 46 5.49 13.73 9.31
N VAL A 47 5.87 14.56 8.35
CA VAL A 47 7.05 15.44 8.43
C VAL A 47 6.62 16.89 8.54
N SER A 48 5.72 17.36 7.68
CA SER A 48 5.14 18.69 7.74
C SER A 48 3.70 18.69 7.24
N GLY A 49 2.87 19.56 7.79
CA GLY A 49 1.45 19.62 7.47
C GLY A 49 0.67 18.46 8.06
N THR A 50 -0.64 18.41 7.77
CA THR A 50 -1.51 17.29 8.13
C THR A 50 -1.83 16.52 6.87
N TYR A 51 -1.28 15.32 6.76
CA TYR A 51 -1.50 14.46 5.59
C TYR A 51 -2.69 13.54 5.84
N GLN A 52 -3.65 13.57 4.95
CA GLN A 52 -4.86 12.77 4.96
C GLN A 52 -5.04 12.11 3.61
N PHE A 53 -5.10 10.78 3.56
CA PHE A 53 -5.24 10.07 2.30
C PHE A 53 -5.84 8.68 2.49
N VAL A 54 -6.25 8.06 1.40
CA VAL A 54 -6.73 6.68 1.38
C VAL A 54 -5.56 5.76 1.01
N ALA A 55 -5.03 5.05 2.01
CA ALA A 55 -3.86 4.20 1.82
C ALA A 55 -4.10 3.12 0.75
N ASN A 56 -5.31 2.57 0.69
CA ASN A 56 -5.65 1.54 -0.28
C ASN A 56 -5.63 2.04 -1.73
N THR A 57 -5.85 3.33 -1.97
CA THR A 57 -5.71 3.91 -3.32
C THR A 57 -4.29 4.39 -3.61
N ALA A 58 -3.50 4.60 -2.58
CA ALA A 58 -2.11 5.04 -2.72
C ALA A 58 -1.17 3.92 -3.16
N VAL A 59 -1.44 2.70 -2.69
CA VAL A 59 -0.57 1.54 -2.91
C VAL A 59 -0.95 0.81 -4.18
N ALA A 60 0.05 0.50 -5.00
CA ALA A 60 -0.10 -0.37 -6.17
C ALA A 60 1.13 -1.27 -6.31
N VAL A 61 0.93 -2.43 -6.91
CA VAL A 61 2.01 -3.31 -7.35
C VAL A 61 2.01 -3.33 -8.87
N VAL A 62 3.15 -3.02 -9.47
CA VAL A 62 3.32 -3.17 -10.92
C VAL A 62 3.89 -4.56 -11.18
N GLY A 63 3.21 -5.32 -12.02
CA GLY A 63 3.58 -6.69 -12.33
C GLY A 63 4.62 -6.79 -13.45
N SER A 64 5.11 -8.03 -13.65
CA SER A 64 6.00 -8.38 -14.75
C SER A 64 5.36 -8.15 -16.12
N ASP A 65 4.04 -8.10 -16.17
CA ASP A 65 3.24 -7.78 -17.36
C ASP A 65 3.12 -6.26 -17.60
N LYS A 66 3.76 -5.43 -16.76
CA LYS A 66 3.70 -3.96 -16.79
C LYS A 66 2.33 -3.36 -16.45
N GLN A 67 1.41 -4.17 -15.93
CA GLN A 67 0.12 -3.68 -15.45
C GLN A 67 0.22 -3.28 -13.98
N ALA A 68 -0.52 -2.24 -13.60
CA ALA A 68 -0.66 -1.85 -12.19
C ALA A 68 -1.83 -2.61 -11.57
N TYR A 69 -1.59 -3.19 -10.39
CA TYR A 69 -2.57 -3.93 -9.62
C TYR A 69 -2.89 -3.15 -8.35
N ALA A 70 -4.17 -2.95 -8.11
CA ALA A 70 -4.66 -2.14 -7.00
C ALA A 70 -4.98 -3.00 -5.77
N ALA A 71 -5.16 -2.33 -4.64
CA ALA A 71 -5.63 -2.96 -3.41
C ALA A 71 -7.05 -3.50 -3.57
N GLY A 72 -7.27 -4.67 -2.97
CA GLY A 72 -8.59 -5.21 -2.74
C GLY A 72 -9.08 -4.88 -1.33
N SER A 73 -10.23 -5.45 -0.94
CA SER A 73 -10.81 -5.30 0.39
C SER A 73 -10.49 -6.45 1.34
N GLU A 74 -9.68 -7.40 0.90
CA GLU A 74 -9.33 -8.58 1.69
C GLU A 74 -8.47 -8.20 2.90
N ARG A 75 -8.62 -8.98 3.97
CA ARG A 75 -7.76 -8.91 5.16
C ARG A 75 -6.72 -10.02 5.11
N LEU A 76 -5.53 -9.71 5.60
CA LEU A 76 -4.39 -10.62 5.61
C LEU A 76 -4.14 -11.18 7.00
N LEU A 77 -3.72 -12.45 7.03
CA LEU A 77 -3.42 -13.14 8.29
C LEU A 77 -2.25 -12.44 9.01
N GLY A 78 -2.47 -12.11 10.28
CA GLY A 78 -1.44 -11.52 11.14
C GLY A 78 -1.07 -10.09 10.82
N CYS A 79 -1.85 -9.40 10.00
CA CYS A 79 -1.57 -8.02 9.66
C CYS A 79 -2.80 -7.13 9.85
N THR A 80 -2.60 -5.95 10.43
CA THR A 80 -3.67 -5.00 10.70
C THR A 80 -3.79 -4.00 9.56
N ASP A 81 -5.00 -3.86 9.03
CA ASP A 81 -5.32 -2.87 8.00
C ASP A 81 -5.27 -1.45 8.54
N PHE A 82 -5.15 -0.48 7.63
CA PHE A 82 -5.47 0.90 7.98
C PHE A 82 -6.96 1.01 8.32
N ASP A 83 -7.30 1.97 9.19
CA ASP A 83 -8.68 2.21 9.59
C ASP A 83 -9.51 2.61 8.36
N SER A 84 -10.43 1.73 7.94
CA SER A 84 -11.23 1.90 6.71
C SER A 84 -10.39 2.19 5.45
N GLY A 85 -9.13 1.72 5.43
CA GLY A 85 -8.19 2.01 4.34
C GLY A 85 -7.64 3.43 4.33
N GLU A 86 -7.97 4.24 5.33
CA GLU A 86 -7.59 5.65 5.41
C GLU A 86 -6.49 5.88 6.44
N LEU A 87 -5.75 6.97 6.26
CA LEU A 87 -4.76 7.42 7.24
C LEU A 87 -4.75 8.94 7.36
N THR A 88 -4.42 9.39 8.58
CA THR A 88 -4.18 10.80 8.88
C THR A 88 -2.94 10.88 9.75
N VAL A 89 -1.95 11.64 9.33
CA VAL A 89 -0.71 11.83 10.10
C VAL A 89 -0.38 13.31 10.22
N THR A 90 0.10 13.67 11.41
CA THR A 90 0.64 15.00 11.74
C THR A 90 2.14 14.89 11.96
N PRO A 91 2.88 16.01 11.97
CA PRO A 91 4.34 15.97 12.14
C PRO A 91 4.78 15.18 13.38
N GLY A 92 5.70 14.24 13.17
CA GLY A 92 6.23 13.38 14.23
C GLY A 92 5.37 12.17 14.58
N HIS A 93 4.17 12.03 14.02
CA HIS A 93 3.29 10.89 14.27
C HIS A 93 3.33 9.92 13.10
N SER A 94 3.08 8.64 13.39
CA SER A 94 3.14 7.57 12.40
C SER A 94 1.90 6.69 12.47
N VAL A 95 1.53 6.14 11.31
CA VAL A 95 0.51 5.09 11.18
C VAL A 95 1.12 3.94 10.39
N THR A 96 0.91 2.73 10.87
CA THR A 96 1.35 1.50 10.20
C THR A 96 0.14 0.66 9.83
N GLY A 97 0.14 0.12 8.64
CA GLY A 97 -0.95 -0.75 8.21
C GLY A 97 -0.59 -1.60 7.00
N CYS A 98 -1.42 -2.61 6.78
CA CYS A 98 -1.33 -3.52 5.66
C CYS A 98 -2.28 -3.13 4.54
N VAL A 99 -1.82 -3.39 3.31
CA VAL A 99 -2.65 -3.32 2.12
C VAL A 99 -2.54 -4.66 1.39
N ALA A 100 -3.68 -5.27 1.12
CA ALA A 100 -3.76 -6.48 0.30
C ALA A 100 -3.93 -6.07 -1.16
N VAL A 101 -3.02 -6.51 -2.02
CA VAL A 101 -3.07 -6.21 -3.45
C VAL A 101 -3.45 -7.48 -4.21
N GLU A 102 -4.46 -7.37 -5.07
CA GLU A 102 -4.94 -8.47 -5.91
C GLU A 102 -4.12 -8.51 -7.19
N ILE A 103 -3.39 -9.61 -7.42
CA ILE A 103 -2.51 -9.77 -8.58
C ILE A 103 -2.97 -10.98 -9.39
N LYS A 104 -2.95 -10.86 -10.71
CA LYS A 104 -3.29 -11.95 -11.63
C LYS A 104 -2.32 -13.12 -11.47
N LYS A 105 -2.84 -14.34 -11.37
CA LYS A 105 -2.02 -15.55 -11.34
C LYS A 105 -1.09 -15.63 -12.55
N GLY A 106 0.15 -16.03 -12.33
CA GLY A 106 1.18 -16.09 -13.37
C GLY A 106 1.97 -14.80 -13.55
N VAL A 107 1.54 -13.71 -12.91
CA VAL A 107 2.24 -12.41 -12.92
C VAL A 107 3.02 -12.28 -11.62
N SER A 108 4.30 -11.91 -11.71
CA SER A 108 5.13 -11.61 -10.54
C SER A 108 5.21 -10.10 -10.30
N ALA A 109 5.48 -9.70 -9.05
CA ALA A 109 5.68 -8.31 -8.71
C ALA A 109 7.02 -7.80 -9.24
N ALA A 110 7.00 -6.69 -9.97
CA ALA A 110 8.20 -6.02 -10.46
C ALA A 110 8.57 -4.81 -9.61
N LYS A 111 7.58 -4.06 -9.10
CA LYS A 111 7.81 -2.96 -8.17
C LYS A 111 6.57 -2.65 -7.35
N ILE A 112 6.78 -2.02 -6.19
CA ILE A 112 5.73 -1.53 -5.31
C ILE A 112 5.75 -0.01 -5.39
N GLU A 113 4.58 0.61 -5.49
CA GLU A 113 4.44 2.06 -5.58
C GLU A 113 3.54 2.59 -4.48
N TYR A 114 3.88 3.77 -3.96
CA TYR A 114 3.02 4.58 -3.11
C TYR A 114 2.87 5.96 -3.74
N ASP A 115 1.66 6.30 -4.12
CA ASP A 115 1.31 7.61 -4.69
C ASP A 115 0.80 8.51 -3.57
N SER A 116 1.54 9.56 -3.25
CA SER A 116 1.24 10.43 -2.12
C SER A 116 0.05 11.38 -2.36
N GLY A 117 -0.44 11.48 -3.59
CA GLY A 117 -1.56 12.33 -3.96
C GLY A 117 -1.60 12.56 -5.46
N TYR A 118 -2.66 13.20 -5.95
CA TYR A 118 -2.90 13.38 -7.38
C TYR A 118 -1.80 14.16 -8.10
N ILE A 119 -1.14 15.08 -7.41
CA ILE A 119 -0.05 15.90 -7.93
C ILE A 119 1.22 15.73 -7.10
N GLY A 120 1.24 14.72 -6.26
CA GLY A 120 2.36 14.44 -5.37
C GLY A 120 3.43 13.56 -6.00
N SER A 121 4.47 13.32 -5.23
CA SER A 121 5.54 12.41 -5.63
C SER A 121 5.14 10.95 -5.36
N THR A 122 5.74 10.03 -6.10
CA THR A 122 5.52 8.59 -5.98
C THR A 122 6.77 7.92 -5.43
N GLY A 123 6.58 7.12 -4.38
CA GLY A 123 7.62 6.24 -3.86
C GLY A 123 7.62 4.92 -4.62
N VAL A 124 8.81 4.39 -4.90
CA VAL A 124 8.96 3.12 -5.63
C VAL A 124 9.97 2.24 -4.91
N TRP A 125 9.61 0.99 -4.70
CA TRP A 125 10.48 -0.04 -4.14
C TRP A 125 10.55 -1.24 -5.08
N ILE A 126 11.72 -1.86 -5.14
CA ILE A 126 11.92 -3.12 -5.87
C ILE A 126 11.87 -4.25 -4.85
N PRO A 127 10.99 -5.25 -5.05
CA PRO A 127 10.87 -6.38 -4.13
C PRO A 127 12.09 -7.31 -4.14
#